data_c5edb3bb557fb8c7e3d4c20f8242855d
#
_entry.id   c5edb3bb557fb8c7e3d4c20f8242855d
#
_cell.length_a   1.000
_cell.length_b   1.000
_cell.length_c   1.000
_cell.angle_alpha   90.00
_cell.angle_beta   90.00
_cell.angle_gamma   90.00
#
_symmetry.space_group_name_H-M   'P 1'
#
loop_
_entity.id
_entity.type
_entity.pdbx_description
1 polymer ?
#
loop_
_entity_poly.entity_id
_entity_poly.type
_entity_poly.pdbx_seq_one_letter_code
_entity_poly.pdbx_strand_id
1 'polypeptide(L)'
;PFTAQPLIKLGDLMRRNERWNDAIDSYTKAIDRVGVLGKRHWRILYSRGIVLERAKRWPEAEKDFLRALKFEPDQPYVLNYLGYSWVDKGVNLQKALRMIHNAVRKKPNDGYIIDSLGWVYYRLGNYEKAVPELERAVQLRPEDPIINNHLGDAYWRVGRELEARFQWKRALSFKPEAEVEDEVRKKLEKGLSPLKPVGLPKSVDTPLTPDKT
;
A
#
# COMPACT_ATOMS: atom_id res chain seq x y z
N PRO A 1 -13.82 -14.60 32.40
CA PRO A 1 -12.73 -14.81 31.44
C PRO A 1 -12.41 -13.49 30.76
N PHE A 2 -11.27 -12.91 31.10
CA PHE A 2 -10.83 -11.65 30.50
C PHE A 2 -10.46 -11.88 29.04
N THR A 3 -11.31 -11.47 28.11
CA THR A 3 -11.06 -11.60 26.67
C THR A 3 -10.01 -10.58 26.19
N ALA A 4 -9.31 -10.85 25.10
CA ALA A 4 -8.39 -9.89 24.47
C ALA A 4 -9.13 -8.73 23.78
N GLN A 5 -10.46 -8.83 23.61
CA GLN A 5 -11.26 -7.88 22.85
C GLN A 5 -11.19 -6.43 23.35
N PRO A 6 -11.21 -6.11 24.67
CA PRO A 6 -11.05 -4.74 25.14
C PRO A 6 -9.70 -4.14 24.74
N LEU A 7 -8.62 -4.93 24.78
CA LEU A 7 -7.30 -4.48 24.39
C LEU A 7 -7.19 -4.21 22.88
N ILE A 8 -7.85 -5.02 22.07
CA ILE A 8 -7.93 -4.79 20.61
C ILE A 8 -8.68 -3.47 20.34
N LYS A 9 -9.83 -3.26 20.97
CA LYS A 9 -10.58 -2.00 20.83
C LYS A 9 -9.79 -0.78 21.29
N LEU A 10 -9.02 -0.91 22.36
CA LEU A 10 -8.13 0.15 22.84
C LEU A 10 -7.04 0.44 21.81
N GLY A 11 -6.42 -0.60 21.25
CA GLY A 11 -5.45 -0.46 20.15
C GLY A 11 -6.03 0.24 18.94
N ASP A 12 -7.25 -0.12 18.53
CA ASP A 12 -7.96 0.54 17.43
C ASP A 12 -8.23 2.03 17.72
N LEU A 13 -8.60 2.36 18.95
CA LEU A 13 -8.80 3.75 19.38
C LEU A 13 -7.49 4.54 19.37
N MET A 14 -6.40 3.97 19.91
CA MET A 14 -5.09 4.61 19.91
C MET A 14 -4.59 4.82 18.48
N ARG A 15 -4.77 3.83 17.59
CA ARG A 15 -4.42 3.93 16.16
C ARG A 15 -5.16 5.07 15.46
N ARG A 16 -6.46 5.24 15.72
CA ARG A 16 -7.24 6.35 15.15
C ARG A 16 -6.78 7.73 15.61
N ASN A 17 -6.24 7.80 16.82
CA ASN A 17 -5.67 9.03 17.41
C ASN A 17 -4.16 9.16 17.14
N GLU A 18 -3.60 8.37 16.22
CA GLU A 18 -2.19 8.38 15.84
C GLU A 18 -1.21 8.13 16.99
N ARG A 19 -1.70 7.59 18.10
CA ARG A 19 -0.89 7.20 19.27
C ARG A 19 -0.26 5.84 19.00
N TRP A 20 0.71 5.81 18.08
CA TRP A 20 1.26 4.57 17.52
C TRP A 20 1.84 3.64 18.59
N ASN A 21 2.64 4.15 19.53
CA ASN A 21 3.25 3.32 20.56
C ASN A 21 2.21 2.72 21.52
N ASP A 22 1.20 3.50 21.94
CA ASP A 22 0.13 3.02 22.79
C ASP A 22 -0.74 1.96 22.09
N ALA A 23 -0.93 2.11 20.77
CA ALA A 23 -1.60 1.12 19.95
C ALA A 23 -0.78 -0.20 19.88
N ILE A 24 0.54 -0.10 19.66
CA ILE A 24 1.46 -1.25 19.65
C ILE A 24 1.36 -2.00 20.98
N ASP A 25 1.44 -1.28 22.12
CA ASP A 25 1.36 -1.89 23.45
C ASP A 25 0.03 -2.58 23.68
N SER A 26 -1.07 -1.95 23.27
CA SER A 26 -2.42 -2.51 23.42
C SER A 26 -2.60 -3.79 22.61
N TYR A 27 -2.16 -3.80 21.34
CA TYR A 27 -2.21 -5.01 20.50
C TYR A 27 -1.25 -6.09 21.01
N THR A 28 -0.08 -5.73 21.53
CA THR A 28 0.87 -6.68 22.10
C THR A 28 0.27 -7.37 23.32
N LYS A 29 -0.29 -6.61 24.26
CA LYS A 29 -1.02 -7.17 25.41
C LYS A 29 -2.21 -8.04 24.99
N ALA A 30 -2.89 -7.68 23.88
CA ALA A 30 -3.96 -8.51 23.34
C ALA A 30 -3.44 -9.86 22.81
N ILE A 31 -2.30 -9.85 22.09
CA ILE A 31 -1.65 -11.05 21.57
C ILE A 31 -1.17 -11.94 22.72
N ASP A 32 -0.53 -11.38 23.73
CA ASP A 32 -0.05 -12.11 24.91
C ASP A 32 -1.23 -12.77 25.68
N ARG A 33 -2.35 -12.06 25.77
CA ARG A 33 -3.56 -12.57 26.41
C ARG A 33 -4.23 -13.70 25.61
N VAL A 34 -4.14 -13.68 24.29
CA VAL A 34 -4.60 -14.78 23.44
C VAL A 34 -3.73 -16.02 23.63
N GLY A 35 -2.43 -15.84 23.86
CA GLY A 35 -1.43 -16.92 23.96
C GLY A 35 -1.20 -17.60 22.61
N VAL A 36 -1.91 -18.69 22.33
CA VAL A 36 -1.77 -19.41 21.06
C VAL A 36 -2.63 -18.76 19.98
N LEU A 37 -1.96 -18.15 18.99
CA LEU A 37 -2.63 -17.54 17.85
C LEU A 37 -3.08 -18.60 16.83
N GLY A 38 -4.25 -18.39 16.23
CA GLY A 38 -4.81 -19.20 15.16
C GLY A 38 -5.41 -18.35 14.04
N LYS A 39 -6.08 -18.98 13.09
CA LYS A 39 -6.62 -18.35 11.87
C LYS A 39 -7.35 -17.03 12.13
N ARG A 40 -8.29 -16.99 13.09
CA ARG A 40 -9.08 -15.78 13.41
C ARG A 40 -8.27 -14.59 13.89
N HIS A 41 -7.00 -14.78 14.27
CA HIS A 41 -6.17 -13.74 14.88
C HIS A 41 -5.29 -12.96 13.88
N TRP A 42 -5.36 -13.26 12.58
CA TRP A 42 -4.63 -12.51 11.56
C TRP A 42 -4.90 -11.00 11.63
N ARG A 43 -6.12 -10.60 12.02
CA ARG A 43 -6.50 -9.19 12.11
C ARG A 43 -5.69 -8.43 13.15
N ILE A 44 -5.39 -9.01 14.30
CA ILE A 44 -4.60 -8.34 15.36
C ILE A 44 -3.17 -8.12 14.84
N LEU A 45 -2.59 -9.12 14.19
CA LEU A 45 -1.27 -9.01 13.59
C LEU A 45 -1.25 -7.96 12.47
N TYR A 46 -2.26 -7.95 11.62
CA TYR A 46 -2.41 -6.93 10.58
C TYR A 46 -2.49 -5.51 11.18
N SER A 47 -3.35 -5.30 12.17
CA SER A 47 -3.51 -4.00 12.83
C SER A 47 -2.22 -3.58 13.54
N ARG A 48 -1.52 -4.50 14.24
CA ARG A 48 -0.25 -4.20 14.87
C ARG A 48 0.85 -3.93 13.83
N GLY A 49 0.87 -4.65 12.74
CA GLY A 49 1.79 -4.40 11.61
C GLY A 49 1.65 -2.98 11.05
N ILE A 50 0.42 -2.49 10.87
CA ILE A 50 0.16 -1.12 10.42
C ILE A 50 0.76 -0.10 11.39
N VAL A 51 0.48 -0.20 12.68
CA VAL A 51 0.97 0.79 13.66
C VAL A 51 2.48 0.69 13.87
N LEU A 52 3.07 -0.48 13.74
CA LEU A 52 4.52 -0.66 13.73
C LEU A 52 5.18 0.03 12.53
N GLU A 53 4.57 -0.09 11.34
CA GLU A 53 5.05 0.61 10.14
C GLU A 53 4.97 2.13 10.31
N ARG A 54 3.84 2.65 10.80
CA ARG A 54 3.67 4.07 11.10
C ARG A 54 4.67 4.57 12.16
N ALA A 55 5.01 3.73 13.14
CA ALA A 55 6.04 3.99 14.14
C ALA A 55 7.48 3.80 13.60
N LYS A 56 7.66 3.58 12.28
CA LYS A 56 8.96 3.33 11.62
C LYS A 56 9.68 2.06 12.10
N ARG A 57 8.97 1.10 12.68
CA ARG A 57 9.48 -0.20 13.16
C ARG A 57 9.25 -1.30 12.11
N TRP A 58 9.76 -1.06 10.89
CA TRP A 58 9.50 -1.91 9.72
C TRP A 58 9.80 -3.41 9.90
N PRO A 59 10.96 -3.85 10.46
CA PRO A 59 11.24 -5.28 10.59
C PRO A 59 10.18 -6.04 11.41
N GLU A 60 9.59 -5.38 12.40
CA GLU A 60 8.55 -5.96 13.24
C GLU A 60 7.19 -5.96 12.50
N ALA A 61 6.90 -4.88 11.76
CA ALA A 61 5.72 -4.78 10.93
C ALA A 61 5.68 -5.89 9.87
N GLU A 62 6.78 -6.08 9.14
CA GLU A 62 6.91 -7.13 8.12
C GLU A 62 6.70 -8.53 8.71
N LYS A 63 7.29 -8.80 9.88
CA LYS A 63 7.09 -10.07 10.60
C LYS A 63 5.63 -10.32 10.94
N ASP A 64 4.91 -9.30 11.38
CA ASP A 64 3.49 -9.40 11.71
C ASP A 64 2.63 -9.63 10.45
N PHE A 65 2.88 -8.92 9.35
CA PHE A 65 2.19 -9.15 8.08
C PHE A 65 2.43 -10.56 7.54
N LEU A 66 3.68 -11.01 7.53
CA LEU A 66 4.03 -12.36 7.08
C LEU A 66 3.36 -13.44 7.98
N ARG A 67 3.29 -13.19 9.28
CA ARG A 67 2.59 -14.09 10.21
C ARG A 67 1.09 -14.07 10.00
N ALA A 68 0.50 -12.91 9.70
CA ALA A 68 -0.92 -12.80 9.34
C ALA A 68 -1.24 -13.61 8.08
N LEU A 69 -0.38 -13.56 7.06
CA LEU A 69 -0.52 -14.35 5.83
C LEU A 69 -0.31 -15.85 6.04
N LYS A 70 0.43 -16.30 7.07
CA LYS A 70 0.44 -17.73 7.44
C LYS A 70 -0.91 -18.23 7.91
N PHE A 71 -1.71 -17.38 8.55
CA PHE A 71 -3.05 -17.72 9.02
C PHE A 71 -4.13 -17.53 7.95
N GLU A 72 -3.98 -16.53 7.09
CA GLU A 72 -4.89 -16.21 6.00
C GLU A 72 -4.10 -15.80 4.74
N PRO A 73 -3.62 -16.81 3.97
CA PRO A 73 -2.68 -16.58 2.85
C PRO A 73 -3.21 -15.64 1.77
N ASP A 74 -4.51 -15.65 1.52
CA ASP A 74 -5.17 -14.88 0.47
C ASP A 74 -5.88 -13.62 0.99
N GLN A 75 -5.53 -13.13 2.17
CA GLN A 75 -6.18 -11.95 2.73
C GLN A 75 -5.79 -10.69 1.95
N PRO A 76 -6.70 -10.08 1.18
CA PRO A 76 -6.35 -9.06 0.19
C PRO A 76 -5.73 -7.80 0.81
N TYR A 77 -6.20 -7.38 1.98
CA TYR A 77 -5.66 -6.18 2.64
C TYR A 77 -4.24 -6.40 3.18
N VAL A 78 -3.94 -7.60 3.68
CA VAL A 78 -2.58 -7.92 4.15
C VAL A 78 -1.62 -8.04 2.97
N LEU A 79 -2.06 -8.74 1.90
CA LEU A 79 -1.30 -8.86 0.66
C LEU A 79 -0.98 -7.49 0.07
N ASN A 80 -1.99 -6.62 0.00
CA ASN A 80 -1.85 -5.27 -0.52
C ASN A 80 -0.90 -4.42 0.33
N TYR A 81 -1.12 -4.37 1.64
CA TYR A 81 -0.32 -3.52 2.53
C TYR A 81 1.15 -3.93 2.55
N LEU A 82 1.43 -5.23 2.70
CA LEU A 82 2.81 -5.73 2.67
C LEU A 82 3.46 -5.53 1.30
N GLY A 83 2.72 -5.82 0.22
CA GLY A 83 3.19 -5.61 -1.15
C GLY A 83 3.51 -4.16 -1.42
N TYR A 84 2.60 -3.23 -1.10
CA TYR A 84 2.81 -1.79 -1.24
C TYR A 84 4.03 -1.31 -0.43
N SER A 85 4.15 -1.72 0.82
CA SER A 85 5.28 -1.33 1.67
C SER A 85 6.62 -1.83 1.10
N TRP A 86 6.67 -3.01 0.50
CA TRP A 86 7.87 -3.49 -0.19
C TRP A 86 8.20 -2.65 -1.43
N VAL A 87 7.17 -2.26 -2.20
CA VAL A 87 7.34 -1.41 -3.38
C VAL A 87 7.88 -0.04 -2.99
N ASP A 88 7.30 0.56 -1.96
CA ASP A 88 7.75 1.87 -1.46
C ASP A 88 9.21 1.83 -0.99
N LYS A 89 9.61 0.77 -0.31
CA LYS A 89 11.00 0.55 0.14
C LYS A 89 11.94 0.06 -0.97
N GLY A 90 11.45 -0.21 -2.17
CA GLY A 90 12.26 -0.72 -3.29
C GLY A 90 12.76 -2.16 -3.12
N VAL A 91 12.12 -2.96 -2.26
CA VAL A 91 12.51 -4.35 -2.00
C VAL A 91 11.45 -5.34 -2.47
N ASN A 92 11.84 -6.58 -2.76
CA ASN A 92 10.93 -7.68 -3.11
C ASN A 92 9.91 -7.36 -4.23
N LEU A 93 10.23 -6.47 -5.18
CA LEU A 93 9.29 -5.89 -6.15
C LEU A 93 8.48 -6.94 -6.92
N GLN A 94 9.12 -8.03 -7.38
CA GLN A 94 8.44 -9.10 -8.12
C GLN A 94 7.44 -9.87 -7.24
N LYS A 95 7.80 -10.11 -5.98
CA LYS A 95 6.90 -10.75 -5.02
C LYS A 95 5.74 -9.81 -4.66
N ALA A 96 6.03 -8.53 -4.46
CA ALA A 96 5.03 -7.50 -4.22
C ALA A 96 4.00 -7.43 -5.37
N LEU A 97 4.47 -7.43 -6.62
CA LEU A 97 3.59 -7.43 -7.80
C LEU A 97 2.64 -8.63 -7.79
N ARG A 98 3.14 -9.85 -7.55
CA ARG A 98 2.28 -11.05 -7.46
C ARG A 98 1.24 -10.95 -6.34
N MET A 99 1.65 -10.44 -5.17
CA MET A 99 0.76 -10.27 -4.01
C MET A 99 -0.34 -9.25 -4.29
N ILE A 100 0.00 -8.10 -4.88
CA ILE A 100 -0.97 -7.06 -5.21
C ILE A 100 -1.91 -7.54 -6.33
N HIS A 101 -1.41 -8.26 -7.34
CA HIS A 101 -2.28 -8.90 -8.33
C HIS A 101 -3.29 -9.86 -7.69
N ASN A 102 -2.86 -10.68 -6.71
CA ASN A 102 -3.78 -11.54 -5.98
C ASN A 102 -4.82 -10.73 -5.21
N ALA A 103 -4.41 -9.64 -4.55
CA ALA A 103 -5.31 -8.74 -3.84
C ALA A 103 -6.37 -8.12 -4.78
N VAL A 104 -5.96 -7.64 -5.97
CA VAL A 104 -6.88 -7.09 -7.00
C VAL A 104 -7.89 -8.16 -7.46
N ARG A 105 -7.45 -9.40 -7.71
CA ARG A 105 -8.38 -10.49 -8.07
C ARG A 105 -9.44 -10.75 -7.02
N LYS A 106 -9.08 -10.62 -5.74
CA LYS A 106 -10.01 -10.82 -4.59
C LYS A 106 -10.90 -9.60 -4.34
N LYS A 107 -10.44 -8.39 -4.70
CA LYS A 107 -11.12 -7.12 -4.50
C LYS A 107 -11.03 -6.23 -5.76
N PRO A 108 -11.69 -6.64 -6.85
CA PRO A 108 -11.52 -5.99 -8.16
C PRO A 108 -12.09 -4.57 -8.26
N ASN A 109 -12.86 -4.13 -7.27
CA ASN A 109 -13.46 -2.80 -7.22
C ASN A 109 -12.98 -1.98 -6.00
N ASP A 110 -11.86 -2.36 -5.39
CA ASP A 110 -11.24 -1.59 -4.32
C ASP A 110 -10.20 -0.64 -4.92
N GLY A 111 -10.52 0.66 -4.98
CA GLY A 111 -9.68 1.67 -5.61
C GLY A 111 -8.29 1.78 -4.97
N TYR A 112 -8.15 1.55 -3.67
CA TYR A 112 -6.85 1.56 -3.00
C TYR A 112 -5.96 0.38 -3.38
N ILE A 113 -6.56 -0.80 -3.55
CA ILE A 113 -5.81 -1.99 -3.99
C ILE A 113 -5.40 -1.85 -5.46
N ILE A 114 -6.26 -1.25 -6.28
CA ILE A 114 -5.95 -1.00 -7.70
C ILE A 114 -4.88 0.09 -7.85
N ASP A 115 -4.95 1.15 -7.06
CA ASP A 115 -3.88 2.16 -7.00
C ASP A 115 -2.53 1.52 -6.69
N SER A 116 -2.49 0.63 -5.69
CA SER A 116 -1.26 -0.10 -5.36
C SER A 116 -0.73 -0.92 -6.53
N LEU A 117 -1.59 -1.49 -7.39
CA LEU A 117 -1.16 -2.19 -8.60
C LEU A 117 -0.56 -1.21 -9.62
N GLY A 118 -1.21 -0.09 -9.87
CA GLY A 118 -0.68 0.96 -10.72
C GLY A 118 0.65 1.49 -10.22
N TRP A 119 0.76 1.72 -8.91
CA TRP A 119 1.99 2.21 -8.29
C TRP A 119 3.15 1.22 -8.38
N VAL A 120 2.93 -0.09 -8.20
CA VAL A 120 3.99 -1.07 -8.40
C VAL A 120 4.46 -1.13 -9.85
N TYR A 121 3.56 -1.02 -10.84
CA TYR A 121 3.97 -0.89 -12.24
C TYR A 121 4.79 0.37 -12.48
N TYR A 122 4.38 1.50 -11.92
CA TYR A 122 5.14 2.75 -11.98
C TYR A 122 6.55 2.59 -11.40
N ARG A 123 6.69 2.02 -10.22
CA ARG A 123 7.99 1.79 -9.55
C ARG A 123 8.87 0.78 -10.30
N LEU A 124 8.28 -0.12 -11.07
CA LEU A 124 8.96 -1.03 -11.98
C LEU A 124 9.33 -0.39 -13.33
N GLY A 125 8.99 0.89 -13.57
CA GLY A 125 9.24 1.60 -14.82
C GLY A 125 8.28 1.20 -15.96
N ASN A 126 7.23 0.44 -15.66
CA ASN A 126 6.24 0.00 -16.65
C ASN A 126 5.04 0.96 -16.66
N TYR A 127 5.31 2.18 -17.16
CA TYR A 127 4.36 3.29 -17.08
C TYR A 127 3.11 3.07 -17.92
N GLU A 128 3.23 2.40 -19.06
CA GLU A 128 2.10 2.05 -19.93
C GLU A 128 1.12 1.10 -19.24
N LYS A 129 1.60 0.22 -18.35
CA LYS A 129 0.73 -0.63 -17.52
C LYS A 129 0.24 0.10 -16.27
N ALA A 130 0.98 1.07 -15.77
CA ALA A 130 0.58 1.86 -14.59
C ALA A 130 -0.64 2.74 -14.89
N VAL A 131 -0.63 3.43 -16.04
CA VAL A 131 -1.70 4.38 -16.42
C VAL A 131 -3.10 3.77 -16.34
N PRO A 132 -3.46 2.68 -17.04
CA PRO A 132 -4.82 2.17 -17.02
C PRO A 132 -5.29 1.72 -15.62
N GLU A 133 -4.39 1.18 -14.79
CA GLU A 133 -4.76 0.80 -13.42
C GLU A 133 -5.00 2.05 -12.55
N LEU A 134 -4.18 3.08 -12.68
CA LEU A 134 -4.37 4.33 -11.94
C LEU A 134 -5.59 5.12 -12.43
N GLU A 135 -5.88 5.13 -13.74
CA GLU A 135 -7.14 5.69 -14.27
C GLU A 135 -8.35 4.98 -13.65
N ARG A 136 -8.31 3.66 -13.56
CA ARG A 136 -9.37 2.86 -12.92
C ARG A 136 -9.45 3.15 -11.41
N ALA A 137 -8.33 3.32 -10.71
CA ALA A 137 -8.31 3.69 -9.30
C ALA A 137 -8.96 5.06 -9.06
N VAL A 138 -8.64 6.07 -9.90
CA VAL A 138 -9.27 7.41 -9.86
C VAL A 138 -10.77 7.34 -10.13
N GLN A 139 -11.23 6.49 -11.07
CA GLN A 139 -12.68 6.30 -11.30
C GLN A 139 -13.40 5.80 -10.05
N LEU A 140 -12.77 4.93 -9.27
CA LEU A 140 -13.34 4.37 -8.04
C LEU A 140 -13.18 5.28 -6.82
N ARG A 141 -12.15 6.13 -6.81
CA ARG A 141 -11.80 7.05 -5.73
C ARG A 141 -11.40 8.42 -6.29
N PRO A 142 -12.34 9.16 -6.90
CA PRO A 142 -12.04 10.40 -7.64
C PRO A 142 -11.53 11.54 -6.75
N GLU A 143 -11.82 11.51 -5.46
CA GLU A 143 -11.47 12.56 -4.49
C GLU A 143 -10.24 12.21 -3.63
N ASP A 144 -9.58 11.07 -3.90
CA ASP A 144 -8.39 10.71 -3.15
C ASP A 144 -7.15 11.45 -3.67
N PRO A 145 -6.46 12.26 -2.84
CA PRO A 145 -5.34 13.06 -3.29
C PRO A 145 -4.12 12.23 -3.70
N ILE A 146 -3.90 11.10 -3.03
CA ILE A 146 -2.74 10.21 -3.33
C ILE A 146 -2.94 9.53 -4.67
N ILE A 147 -4.13 9.00 -4.92
CA ILE A 147 -4.45 8.30 -6.18
C ILE A 147 -4.36 9.27 -7.36
N ASN A 148 -4.87 10.51 -7.21
CA ASN A 148 -4.72 11.55 -8.24
C ASN A 148 -3.25 11.93 -8.45
N ASN A 149 -2.44 12.02 -7.38
CA ASN A 149 -1.00 12.28 -7.49
C ASN A 149 -0.28 11.16 -8.24
N HIS A 150 -0.54 9.90 -7.91
CA HIS A 150 0.05 8.73 -8.59
C HIS A 150 -0.30 8.70 -10.09
N LEU A 151 -1.56 8.99 -10.45
CA LEU A 151 -1.97 9.08 -11.86
C LEU A 151 -1.25 10.22 -12.58
N GLY A 152 -1.11 11.38 -11.95
CA GLY A 152 -0.33 12.49 -12.48
C GLY A 152 1.12 12.09 -12.78
N ASP A 153 1.75 11.39 -11.86
CA ASP A 153 3.11 10.89 -12.02
C ASP A 153 3.23 9.91 -13.21
N ALA A 154 2.26 9.00 -13.34
CA ALA A 154 2.24 8.04 -14.44
C ALA A 154 2.01 8.72 -15.80
N TYR A 155 1.08 9.67 -15.88
CA TYR A 155 0.86 10.45 -17.09
C TYR A 155 2.12 11.22 -17.52
N TRP A 156 2.81 11.85 -16.57
CA TRP A 156 4.06 12.55 -16.87
C TRP A 156 5.09 11.62 -17.52
N ARG A 157 5.23 10.39 -16.99
CA ARG A 157 6.21 9.42 -17.52
C ARG A 157 5.90 8.91 -18.93
N VAL A 158 4.65 8.93 -19.34
CA VAL A 158 4.24 8.58 -20.71
C VAL A 158 4.10 9.80 -21.64
N GLY A 159 4.56 10.99 -21.21
CA GLY A 159 4.56 12.22 -22.02
C GLY A 159 3.22 12.95 -22.06
N ARG A 160 2.22 12.54 -21.26
CA ARG A 160 0.90 13.18 -21.14
C ARG A 160 0.94 14.30 -20.09
N GLU A 161 1.78 15.33 -20.36
CA GLU A 161 2.10 16.36 -19.35
C GLU A 161 0.89 17.24 -18.95
N LEU A 162 -0.03 17.53 -19.86
CA LEU A 162 -1.22 18.32 -19.54
C LEU A 162 -2.15 17.58 -18.59
N GLU A 163 -2.37 16.30 -18.86
CA GLU A 163 -3.18 15.44 -17.98
C GLU A 163 -2.49 15.22 -16.63
N ALA A 164 -1.15 15.07 -16.61
CA ALA A 164 -0.39 15.00 -15.38
C ALA A 164 -0.62 16.24 -14.49
N ARG A 165 -0.47 17.42 -15.06
CA ARG A 165 -0.71 18.70 -14.36
C ARG A 165 -2.14 18.83 -13.89
N PHE A 166 -3.11 18.34 -14.66
CA PHE A 166 -4.51 18.33 -14.26
C PHE A 166 -4.72 17.44 -13.03
N GLN A 167 -4.18 16.23 -13.02
CA GLN A 167 -4.32 15.30 -11.89
C GLN A 167 -3.61 15.82 -10.63
N TRP A 168 -2.43 16.43 -10.75
CA TRP A 168 -1.75 17.06 -9.63
C TRP A 168 -2.53 18.24 -9.04
N LYS A 169 -3.16 19.08 -9.88
CA LYS A 169 -4.06 20.14 -9.40
C LYS A 169 -5.28 19.57 -8.67
N ARG A 170 -5.84 18.47 -9.19
CA ARG A 170 -6.93 17.76 -8.50
C ARG A 170 -6.47 17.23 -7.14
N ALA A 171 -5.30 16.60 -7.06
CA ALA A 171 -4.75 16.14 -5.78
C ALA A 171 -4.72 17.27 -4.75
N LEU A 172 -4.23 18.46 -5.13
CA LEU A 172 -4.21 19.63 -4.23
C LEU A 172 -5.62 20.11 -3.83
N SER A 173 -6.61 20.02 -4.72
CA SER A 173 -7.98 20.45 -4.41
C SER A 173 -8.64 19.63 -3.31
N PHE A 174 -8.17 18.40 -3.08
CA PHE A 174 -8.65 17.50 -2.03
C PHE A 174 -7.88 17.62 -0.70
N LYS A 175 -7.09 18.68 -0.53
CA LYS A 175 -6.38 19.04 0.70
C LYS A 175 -5.57 17.86 1.28
N PRO A 176 -4.53 17.41 0.57
CA PRO A 176 -3.65 16.35 1.04
C PRO A 176 -2.91 16.76 2.32
N GLU A 177 -2.25 15.78 2.96
CA GLU A 177 -1.31 16.06 4.04
C GLU A 177 -0.17 16.96 3.55
N ALA A 178 0.40 17.79 4.44
CA ALA A 178 1.36 18.85 4.08
C ALA A 178 2.57 18.32 3.27
N GLU A 179 3.07 17.13 3.59
CA GLU A 179 4.19 16.51 2.87
C GLU A 179 3.84 16.24 1.40
N VAL A 180 2.63 15.71 1.15
CA VAL A 180 2.13 15.44 -0.21
C VAL A 180 1.82 16.74 -0.94
N GLU A 181 1.26 17.74 -0.24
CA GLU A 181 1.00 19.06 -0.82
C GLU A 181 2.29 19.70 -1.34
N ASP A 182 3.34 19.71 -0.54
CA ASP A 182 4.65 20.27 -0.92
C ASP A 182 5.27 19.53 -2.11
N GLU A 183 5.16 18.18 -2.12
CA GLU A 183 5.64 17.36 -3.23
C GLU A 183 4.90 17.71 -4.54
N VAL A 184 3.57 17.76 -4.50
CA VAL A 184 2.75 18.03 -5.68
C VAL A 184 2.96 19.45 -6.20
N ARG A 185 3.15 20.45 -5.33
CA ARG A 185 3.48 21.81 -5.76
C ARG A 185 4.81 21.87 -6.51
N LYS A 186 5.83 21.17 -6.03
CA LYS A 186 7.13 21.06 -6.73
C LYS A 186 7.00 20.39 -8.11
N LYS A 187 6.16 19.36 -8.23
CA LYS A 187 5.87 18.69 -9.51
C LYS A 187 5.16 19.63 -10.49
N LEU A 188 4.25 20.46 -10.02
CA LEU A 188 3.57 21.45 -10.86
C LEU A 188 4.53 22.54 -11.37
N GLU A 189 5.54 22.91 -10.60
CA GLU A 189 6.53 23.91 -11.01
C GLU A 189 7.55 23.34 -12.02
N LYS A 190 8.11 22.17 -11.72
CA LYS A 190 9.33 21.66 -12.40
C LYS A 190 9.11 20.35 -13.17
N GLY A 191 7.92 19.75 -13.07
CA GLY A 191 7.71 18.39 -13.54
C GLY A 191 8.41 17.35 -12.66
N LEU A 192 8.46 16.10 -13.13
CA LEU A 192 9.22 15.04 -12.48
C LEU A 192 10.65 14.98 -13.02
N SER A 193 11.61 14.93 -12.11
CA SER A 193 12.99 14.62 -12.46
C SER A 193 13.10 13.26 -13.17
N PRO A 194 14.09 13.06 -14.06
CA PRO A 194 14.35 11.73 -14.61
C PRO A 194 14.56 10.73 -13.48
N LEU A 195 13.88 9.56 -13.55
CA LEU A 195 14.15 8.51 -12.59
C LEU A 195 15.58 8.03 -12.73
N LYS A 196 16.28 7.92 -11.60
CA LYS A 196 17.48 7.08 -11.58
C LYS A 196 17.00 5.63 -11.85
N PRO A 197 17.55 4.93 -12.84
CA PRO A 197 17.14 3.57 -13.14
C PRO A 197 17.34 2.72 -11.86
N VAL A 198 16.26 2.23 -11.29
CA VAL A 198 16.36 1.09 -10.38
C VAL A 198 16.74 -0.07 -11.29
N GLY A 199 17.95 -0.60 -11.13
CA GLY A 199 18.50 -1.66 -11.99
C GLY A 199 17.62 -2.91 -11.93
N LEU A 200 16.68 -3.02 -12.85
CA LEU A 200 15.83 -4.18 -13.03
C LEU A 200 16.33 -4.98 -14.23
N PRO A 201 16.37 -6.31 -14.15
CA PRO A 201 16.63 -7.13 -15.33
C PRO A 201 15.53 -6.86 -16.38
N LYS A 202 15.98 -6.55 -17.60
CA LYS A 202 15.12 -6.44 -18.77
C LYS A 202 14.48 -7.82 -19.00
N SER A 203 13.19 -7.90 -18.87
CA SER A 203 12.22 -8.95 -19.27
C SER A 203 11.31 -9.41 -18.12
N VAL A 204 10.09 -8.94 -18.12
CA VAL A 204 8.99 -9.45 -17.31
C VAL A 204 7.85 -9.92 -18.23
N ASP A 205 8.18 -10.54 -19.33
CA ASP A 205 7.20 -11.12 -20.27
C ASP A 205 7.03 -12.65 -20.11
N THR A 206 7.30 -13.18 -18.93
CA THR A 206 6.94 -14.57 -18.65
C THR A 206 5.47 -14.60 -18.21
N PRO A 207 4.57 -15.29 -18.95
CA PRO A 207 3.20 -15.50 -18.51
C PRO A 207 3.22 -16.18 -17.14
N LEU A 208 2.44 -15.65 -16.20
CA LEU A 208 2.21 -16.27 -14.90
C LEU A 208 1.55 -17.64 -15.13
N THR A 209 2.34 -18.70 -15.15
CA THR A 209 1.80 -20.06 -15.07
C THR A 209 1.15 -20.22 -13.71
N PRO A 210 -0.07 -20.75 -13.63
CA PRO A 210 -0.68 -21.05 -12.34
C PRO A 210 0.17 -22.12 -11.64
N ASP A 211 0.62 -21.82 -10.42
CA ASP A 211 1.23 -22.80 -9.55
C ASP A 211 0.28 -23.99 -9.41
N LYS A 212 0.72 -25.13 -9.87
CA LYS A 212 0.03 -26.40 -9.62
C LYS A 212 0.27 -26.76 -8.16
N THR A 213 -0.84 -26.70 -7.40
CA THR A 213 -1.16 -27.31 -6.09
C THR A 213 -0.07 -27.36 -5.06
#